data_096f148862742a29dbe0b02a239f97c9
#
_entry.id   096f148862742a29dbe0b02a239f97c9
#
_cell.length_a   1.000
_cell.length_b   1.000
_cell.length_c   1.000
_cell.angle_alpha   90.00
_cell.angle_beta   90.00
_cell.angle_gamma   90.00
#
_symmetry.space_group_name_H-M   'P 1'
#
loop_
_entity.id
_entity.type
_entity.pdbx_description
1 polymer ?
#
loop_
_entity_poly.entity_id
_entity_poly.type
_entity_poly.pdbx_seq_one_letter_code
_entity_poly.pdbx_strand_id
1 'polypeptide(L)'
;MATVLRNKFSYHRRLFLLLLVFSWTLVGCFILFQYGREKHFKAERLDAQLQLFNLRMLDAVKAGTPPDAFIARPGAPCEELRVTLIDPAGHVVFDNSLDTLPGANHLGRPEVAAALARGTGYTIRRHSESTDRNYFYSAMRGEHYIVRSAVPYSVPLGEILAADREFLWFMLGVTLLMSVAGYFATRRLGQNITRLNEFAERAERGQRTDDLPAFPHDE
;
A
#
# COMPACT_ATOMS: atom_id res chain seq x y z
N MET A 1 12.61 -13.38 53.17
CA MET A 1 11.94 -12.07 53.26
C MET A 1 12.02 -11.45 51.87
N ALA A 2 11.08 -11.74 51.00
CA ALA A 2 11.07 -11.26 49.60
C ALA A 2 10.20 -9.99 49.54
N THR A 3 10.84 -8.86 49.38
CA THR A 3 10.20 -7.56 49.28
C THR A 3 9.52 -7.48 47.89
N VAL A 4 8.21 -7.70 47.89
CA VAL A 4 7.36 -7.47 46.75
C VAL A 4 7.37 -5.95 46.46
N LEU A 5 8.16 -5.52 45.51
CA LEU A 5 8.08 -4.18 44.91
C LEU A 5 6.71 -4.04 44.23
N ARG A 6 5.72 -3.68 45.01
CA ARG A 6 4.38 -3.33 44.58
C ARG A 6 4.45 -1.99 43.82
N ASN A 7 4.70 -2.08 42.53
CA ASN A 7 4.80 -0.96 41.60
C ASN A 7 3.47 -0.19 41.60
N LYS A 8 3.39 0.87 42.41
CA LYS A 8 2.24 1.79 42.50
C LYS A 8 2.19 2.71 41.25
N PHE A 9 2.08 2.11 40.10
CA PHE A 9 1.59 2.90 38.97
C PHE A 9 0.17 3.33 39.29
N SER A 10 -0.05 4.64 39.40
CA SER A 10 -1.38 5.21 39.57
C SER A 10 -2.30 4.62 38.50
N TYR A 11 -3.53 4.24 38.85
CA TYR A 11 -4.53 3.66 37.93
C TYR A 11 -4.63 4.43 36.60
N HIS A 12 -4.54 5.76 36.66
CA HIS A 12 -4.56 6.65 35.50
C HIS A 12 -3.40 6.41 34.53
N ARG A 13 -2.19 6.14 35.04
CA ARG A 13 -1.02 5.82 34.20
C ARG A 13 -1.19 4.48 33.50
N ARG A 14 -1.76 3.50 34.15
CA ARG A 14 -2.03 2.17 33.55
C ARG A 14 -3.07 2.29 32.44
N LEU A 15 -4.17 3.01 32.71
CA LEU A 15 -5.23 3.25 31.73
C LEU A 15 -4.68 4.01 30.53
N PHE A 16 -3.92 5.07 30.76
CA PHE A 16 -3.29 5.84 29.67
C PHE A 16 -2.36 4.97 28.82
N LEU A 17 -1.49 4.17 29.45
CA LEU A 17 -0.57 3.27 28.73
C LEU A 17 -1.33 2.21 27.92
N LEU A 18 -2.41 1.65 28.45
CA LEU A 18 -3.26 0.71 27.71
C LEU A 18 -3.89 1.36 26.48
N LEU A 19 -4.47 2.55 26.62
CA LEU A 19 -5.06 3.30 25.53
C LEU A 19 -4.00 3.69 24.48
N LEU A 20 -2.82 4.10 24.92
CA LEU A 20 -1.70 4.44 24.06
C LEU A 20 -1.24 3.22 23.23
N VAL A 21 -0.99 2.09 23.89
CA VAL A 21 -0.59 0.84 23.22
C VAL A 21 -1.67 0.40 22.23
N PHE A 22 -2.95 0.44 22.63
CA PHE A 22 -4.07 0.09 21.76
C PHE A 22 -4.13 1.00 20.52
N SER A 23 -4.04 2.33 20.71
CA SER A 23 -4.06 3.31 19.62
C SER A 23 -2.90 3.10 18.63
N TRP A 24 -1.68 2.92 19.14
CA TRP A 24 -0.49 2.68 18.29
C TRP A 24 -0.56 1.34 17.56
N THR A 25 -1.09 0.30 18.21
CA THR A 25 -1.31 -1.01 17.55
C THR A 25 -2.31 -0.88 16.41
N LEU A 26 -3.43 -0.18 16.64
CA LEU A 26 -4.46 0.04 15.63
C LEU A 26 -3.92 0.83 14.43
N VAL A 27 -3.18 1.90 14.69
CA VAL A 27 -2.53 2.69 13.62
C VAL A 27 -1.49 1.85 12.87
N GLY A 28 -0.68 1.06 13.57
CA GLY A 28 0.29 0.15 12.95
C GLY A 28 -0.38 -0.88 12.02
N CYS A 29 -1.45 -1.52 12.47
CA CYS A 29 -2.25 -2.43 11.65
C CYS A 29 -2.84 -1.72 10.42
N PHE A 30 -3.36 -0.50 10.60
CA PHE A 30 -3.90 0.29 9.50
C PHE A 30 -2.84 0.65 8.46
N ILE A 31 -1.64 1.08 8.89
CA ILE A 31 -0.51 1.39 8.01
C ILE A 31 -0.11 0.15 7.20
N LEU A 32 0.03 -1.01 7.84
CA LEU A 32 0.38 -2.26 7.16
C LEU A 32 -0.67 -2.66 6.11
N PHE A 33 -1.95 -2.55 6.46
CA PHE A 33 -3.06 -2.82 5.56
C PHE A 33 -3.06 -1.86 4.36
N GLN A 34 -2.92 -0.57 4.62
CA GLN A 34 -2.92 0.47 3.59
C GLN A 34 -1.72 0.34 2.64
N TYR A 35 -0.53 0.03 3.18
CA TYR A 35 0.68 -0.19 2.39
C TYR A 35 0.50 -1.30 1.33
N GLY A 36 -0.05 -2.45 1.74
CA GLY A 36 -0.31 -3.55 0.81
C GLY A 36 -1.34 -3.18 -0.25
N ARG A 37 -2.42 -2.54 0.16
CA ARG A 37 -3.52 -2.14 -0.72
C ARG A 37 -3.10 -1.09 -1.76
N GLU A 38 -2.32 -0.11 -1.37
CA GLU A 38 -1.84 0.94 -2.26
C GLU A 38 -0.95 0.41 -3.37
N LYS A 39 -0.03 -0.50 -3.05
CA LYS A 39 0.83 -1.17 -4.03
C LYS A 39 0.01 -1.93 -5.08
N HIS A 40 -1.01 -2.69 -4.64
CA HIS A 40 -1.90 -3.39 -5.57
C HIS A 40 -2.69 -2.42 -6.46
N PHE A 41 -3.26 -1.38 -5.88
CA PHE A 41 -4.03 -0.39 -6.63
C PHE A 41 -3.19 0.32 -7.70
N LYS A 42 -1.96 0.71 -7.39
CA LYS A 42 -1.04 1.33 -8.35
C LYS A 42 -0.64 0.35 -9.45
N ALA A 43 -0.41 -0.93 -9.11
CA ALA A 43 -0.12 -1.97 -10.09
C ALA A 43 -1.32 -2.25 -11.02
N GLU A 44 -2.53 -2.32 -10.47
CA GLU A 44 -3.76 -2.48 -11.27
C GLU A 44 -4.02 -1.30 -12.20
N ARG A 45 -3.74 -0.08 -11.74
CA ARG A 45 -3.85 1.12 -12.57
C ARG A 45 -2.87 1.09 -13.75
N LEU A 46 -1.62 0.69 -13.51
CA LEU A 46 -0.62 0.52 -14.57
C LEU A 46 -1.05 -0.59 -15.53
N ASP A 47 -1.51 -1.74 -15.00
CA ASP A 47 -2.02 -2.84 -15.80
C ASP A 47 -3.18 -2.37 -16.69
N ALA A 48 -4.16 -1.64 -16.17
CA ALA A 48 -5.29 -1.13 -16.93
C ALA A 48 -4.85 -0.24 -18.12
N GLN A 49 -3.83 0.59 -17.95
CA GLN A 49 -3.26 1.40 -19.03
C GLN A 49 -2.60 0.52 -20.10
N LEU A 50 -1.84 -0.49 -19.69
CA LEU A 50 -1.20 -1.44 -20.59
C LEU A 50 -2.22 -2.34 -21.30
N GLN A 51 -3.31 -2.72 -20.64
CA GLN A 51 -4.40 -3.49 -21.23
C GLN A 51 -5.09 -2.71 -22.36
N LEU A 52 -5.32 -1.41 -22.16
CA LEU A 52 -5.88 -0.57 -23.22
C LEU A 52 -4.94 -0.49 -24.44
N PHE A 53 -3.63 -0.39 -24.21
CA PHE A 53 -2.64 -0.45 -25.28
C PHE A 53 -2.63 -1.82 -25.97
N ASN A 54 -2.64 -2.92 -25.21
CA ASN A 54 -2.68 -4.28 -25.74
C ASN A 54 -3.92 -4.53 -26.59
N LEU A 55 -5.08 -4.04 -26.16
CA LEU A 55 -6.34 -4.14 -26.92
C LEU A 55 -6.23 -3.43 -28.27
N ARG A 56 -5.76 -2.17 -28.27
CA ARG A 56 -5.56 -1.40 -29.51
C ARG A 56 -4.58 -2.07 -30.46
N MET A 57 -3.54 -2.71 -29.93
CA MET A 57 -2.59 -3.46 -30.74
C MET A 57 -3.21 -4.71 -31.35
N LEU A 58 -4.01 -5.47 -30.59
CA LEU A 58 -4.75 -6.63 -31.10
C LEU A 58 -5.69 -6.22 -32.23
N ASP A 59 -6.43 -5.12 -32.08
CA ASP A 59 -7.33 -4.59 -33.09
C ASP A 59 -6.57 -4.15 -34.34
N ALA A 60 -5.43 -3.48 -34.19
CA ALA A 60 -4.58 -3.07 -35.29
C ALA A 60 -4.01 -4.26 -36.10
N VAL A 61 -3.51 -5.27 -35.38
CA VAL A 61 -2.99 -6.50 -36.00
C VAL A 61 -4.12 -7.26 -36.71
N LYS A 62 -5.31 -7.34 -36.12
CA LYS A 62 -6.50 -7.94 -36.73
C LYS A 62 -6.90 -7.19 -38.02
N ALA A 63 -6.72 -5.87 -38.03
CA ALA A 63 -6.95 -5.02 -39.25
C ALA A 63 -5.82 -5.08 -40.27
N GLY A 64 -4.78 -5.93 -40.07
CA GLY A 64 -3.65 -6.10 -40.96
C GLY A 64 -2.53 -5.07 -40.82
N THR A 65 -2.54 -4.26 -39.74
CA THR A 65 -1.44 -3.31 -39.47
C THR A 65 -0.24 -4.08 -38.91
N PRO A 66 0.96 -3.93 -39.48
CA PRO A 66 2.17 -4.54 -38.95
C PRO A 66 2.45 -4.04 -37.52
N PRO A 67 2.91 -4.90 -36.60
CA PRO A 67 3.21 -4.52 -35.22
C PRO A 67 4.15 -3.32 -35.10
N ASP A 68 5.21 -3.27 -35.88
CA ASP A 68 6.17 -2.14 -35.92
C ASP A 68 5.53 -0.84 -36.26
N ALA A 69 4.66 -0.82 -37.30
CA ALA A 69 3.93 0.36 -37.74
C ALA A 69 2.93 0.86 -36.68
N PHE A 70 2.40 -0.04 -35.85
CA PHE A 70 1.54 0.34 -34.71
C PHE A 70 2.35 0.99 -33.60
N ILE A 71 3.50 0.40 -33.22
CA ILE A 71 4.35 0.89 -32.13
C ILE A 71 4.99 2.24 -32.48
N ALA A 72 5.31 2.47 -33.74
CA ALA A 72 5.84 3.76 -34.23
C ALA A 72 4.86 4.93 -34.11
N ARG A 73 3.57 4.66 -33.87
CA ARG A 73 2.55 5.73 -33.68
C ARG A 73 2.67 6.34 -32.28
N PRO A 74 2.38 7.66 -32.14
CA PRO A 74 2.30 8.27 -30.82
C PRO A 74 1.16 7.65 -30.01
N GLY A 75 1.41 7.38 -28.71
CA GLY A 75 0.40 6.82 -27.80
C GLY A 75 0.84 5.59 -27.01
N ALA A 76 2.12 5.22 -27.08
CA ALA A 76 2.70 4.26 -26.15
C ALA A 76 2.63 4.80 -24.70
N PRO A 77 2.30 3.97 -23.70
CA PRO A 77 2.20 4.39 -22.30
C PRO A 77 3.53 4.86 -21.69
N CYS A 78 4.65 4.45 -22.26
CA CYS A 78 6.00 4.86 -21.85
C CYS A 78 6.99 4.73 -23.01
N GLU A 79 8.11 5.45 -22.95
CA GLU A 79 9.14 5.49 -24.01
C GLU A 79 9.86 4.15 -24.19
N GLU A 80 10.12 3.40 -23.09
CA GLU A 80 10.82 2.10 -23.15
C GLU A 80 9.86 0.92 -23.10
N LEU A 81 8.68 1.03 -23.76
CA LEU A 81 7.71 -0.05 -23.77
C LEU A 81 8.21 -1.21 -24.65
N ARG A 82 8.41 -2.36 -24.03
CA ARG A 82 8.65 -3.62 -24.75
C ARG A 82 7.33 -4.29 -25.05
N VAL A 83 7.16 -4.69 -26.31
CA VAL A 83 5.94 -5.35 -26.79
C VAL A 83 6.33 -6.66 -27.47
N THR A 84 5.67 -7.73 -27.04
CA THR A 84 5.87 -9.09 -27.56
C THR A 84 4.54 -9.62 -28.04
N LEU A 85 4.50 -10.16 -29.28
CA LEU A 85 3.37 -10.89 -29.81
C LEU A 85 3.67 -12.39 -29.73
N ILE A 86 2.74 -13.16 -29.19
CA ILE A 86 2.89 -14.59 -28.91
C ILE A 86 1.78 -15.33 -29.63
N ASP A 87 2.09 -16.39 -30.33
CA ASP A 87 1.13 -17.25 -31.00
C ASP A 87 0.38 -18.16 -29.99
N PRO A 88 -0.72 -18.83 -30.39
CA PRO A 88 -1.43 -19.75 -29.51
C PRO A 88 -0.61 -20.95 -29.03
N ALA A 89 0.47 -21.30 -29.73
CA ALA A 89 1.39 -22.37 -29.35
C ALA A 89 2.45 -21.91 -28.35
N GLY A 90 2.53 -20.58 -28.09
CA GLY A 90 3.44 -19.97 -27.12
C GLY A 90 4.77 -19.50 -27.68
N HIS A 91 4.91 -19.48 -29.00
CA HIS A 91 6.13 -18.96 -29.63
C HIS A 91 6.01 -17.44 -29.83
N VAL A 92 7.14 -16.76 -29.66
CA VAL A 92 7.23 -15.33 -29.94
C VAL A 92 7.31 -15.12 -31.44
N VAL A 93 6.33 -14.43 -32.01
CA VAL A 93 6.29 -14.07 -33.44
C VAL A 93 6.77 -12.65 -33.70
N PHE A 94 6.78 -11.79 -32.67
CA PHE A 94 7.29 -10.43 -32.73
C PHE A 94 7.76 -9.95 -31.35
N ASP A 95 8.85 -9.20 -31.32
CA ASP A 95 9.34 -8.48 -30.13
C ASP A 95 10.12 -7.24 -30.60
N ASN A 96 9.70 -6.04 -30.14
CA ASN A 96 10.30 -4.77 -30.58
C ASN A 96 11.67 -4.45 -29.94
N SER A 97 12.13 -5.27 -29.00
CA SER A 97 13.40 -5.03 -28.26
C SER A 97 14.45 -6.10 -28.50
N LEU A 98 14.19 -7.07 -29.38
CA LEU A 98 15.09 -8.17 -29.67
C LEU A 98 15.32 -8.32 -31.17
N ASP A 99 16.56 -8.35 -31.60
CA ASP A 99 16.94 -8.63 -33.01
C ASP A 99 16.69 -10.10 -33.39
N THR A 100 16.76 -11.01 -32.41
CA THR A 100 16.54 -12.44 -32.60
C THR A 100 15.46 -12.93 -31.65
N LEU A 101 14.42 -13.55 -32.19
CA LEU A 101 13.30 -14.06 -31.41
C LEU A 101 13.71 -15.28 -30.58
N PRO A 102 13.33 -15.33 -29.28
CA PRO A 102 13.64 -16.46 -28.41
C PRO A 102 12.88 -17.73 -28.85
N GLY A 103 13.56 -18.86 -28.92
CA GLY A 103 12.93 -20.15 -29.19
C GLY A 103 12.16 -20.74 -28.01
N ALA A 104 12.22 -20.13 -26.81
CA ALA A 104 11.55 -20.62 -25.62
C ALA A 104 10.04 -20.43 -25.68
N ASN A 105 9.28 -21.42 -25.17
CA ASN A 105 7.82 -21.32 -25.06
C ASN A 105 7.42 -20.39 -23.92
N HIS A 106 6.49 -19.48 -24.17
CA HIS A 106 6.07 -18.44 -23.25
C HIS A 106 4.72 -18.72 -22.56
N LEU A 107 4.02 -19.83 -22.84
CA LEU A 107 2.72 -20.16 -22.23
C LEU A 107 2.81 -20.32 -20.70
N GLY A 108 3.93 -20.83 -20.20
CA GLY A 108 4.16 -20.99 -18.75
C GLY A 108 4.49 -19.70 -18.00
N ARG A 109 4.57 -18.56 -18.65
CA ARG A 109 4.83 -17.28 -18.00
C ARG A 109 3.59 -16.83 -17.21
N PRO A 110 3.70 -16.38 -15.94
CA PRO A 110 2.54 -16.10 -15.06
C PRO A 110 1.51 -15.17 -15.68
N GLU A 111 1.95 -14.07 -16.30
CA GLU A 111 1.08 -13.11 -16.97
C GLU A 111 0.38 -13.71 -18.20
N VAL A 112 1.06 -14.56 -18.96
CA VAL A 112 0.52 -15.22 -20.15
C VAL A 112 -0.47 -16.32 -19.76
N ALA A 113 -0.12 -17.16 -18.78
CA ALA A 113 -1.01 -18.18 -18.23
C ALA A 113 -2.30 -17.56 -17.64
N ALA A 114 -2.17 -16.44 -16.94
CA ALA A 114 -3.32 -15.69 -16.43
C ALA A 114 -4.18 -15.12 -17.56
N ALA A 115 -3.56 -14.56 -18.62
CA ALA A 115 -4.28 -14.06 -19.79
C ALA A 115 -5.01 -15.17 -20.55
N LEU A 116 -4.43 -16.35 -20.67
CA LEU A 116 -5.08 -17.51 -21.25
C LEU A 116 -6.33 -17.94 -20.46
N ALA A 117 -6.26 -17.94 -19.14
CA ALA A 117 -7.34 -18.38 -18.25
C ALA A 117 -8.46 -17.34 -18.12
N ARG A 118 -8.14 -16.04 -18.09
CA ARG A 118 -9.07 -14.96 -17.70
C ARG A 118 -9.22 -13.86 -18.77
N GLY A 119 -8.52 -13.96 -19.87
CA GLY A 119 -8.45 -12.93 -20.91
C GLY A 119 -7.32 -11.92 -20.69
N THR A 120 -6.98 -11.61 -19.45
CA THR A 120 -5.92 -10.66 -19.07
C THR A 120 -5.10 -11.19 -17.91
N GLY A 121 -3.85 -10.73 -17.79
CA GLY A 121 -2.98 -11.07 -16.67
C GLY A 121 -1.79 -10.14 -16.56
N TYR A 122 -1.29 -9.91 -15.34
CA TYR A 122 -0.10 -9.12 -15.11
C TYR A 122 0.82 -9.72 -14.06
N THR A 123 2.08 -9.30 -14.09
CA THR A 123 3.10 -9.64 -13.10
C THR A 123 3.88 -8.38 -12.74
N ILE A 124 3.89 -8.01 -11.45
CA ILE A 124 4.45 -6.72 -10.99
C ILE A 124 5.96 -6.63 -11.22
N ARG A 125 6.68 -7.73 -11.01
CA ARG A 125 8.13 -7.77 -11.18
C ARG A 125 8.58 -9.18 -11.54
N ARG A 126 9.17 -9.31 -12.71
CA ARG A 126 9.78 -10.55 -13.15
C ARG A 126 11.05 -10.25 -13.95
N HIS A 127 12.08 -11.06 -13.71
CA HIS A 127 13.33 -11.01 -14.47
C HIS A 127 13.14 -11.58 -15.87
N SER A 128 13.67 -10.88 -16.86
CA SER A 128 13.70 -11.31 -18.27
C SER A 128 15.08 -11.87 -18.60
N GLU A 129 15.14 -13.14 -18.92
CA GLU A 129 16.39 -13.82 -19.33
C GLU A 129 16.96 -13.25 -20.64
N SER A 130 16.09 -12.79 -21.55
CA SER A 130 16.49 -12.27 -22.86
C SER A 130 17.09 -10.87 -22.83
N THR A 131 16.79 -10.06 -21.83
CA THR A 131 17.27 -8.66 -21.72
C THR A 131 18.03 -8.39 -20.42
N ASP A 132 18.16 -9.38 -19.55
CA ASP A 132 18.81 -9.31 -18.23
C ASP A 132 18.29 -8.17 -17.35
N ARG A 133 16.98 -7.84 -17.46
CA ARG A 133 16.32 -6.77 -16.71
C ARG A 133 15.02 -7.27 -16.06
N ASN A 134 14.61 -6.56 -15.01
CA ASN A 134 13.29 -6.76 -14.41
C ASN A 134 12.25 -5.91 -15.14
N TYR A 135 11.05 -6.45 -15.31
CA TYR A 135 9.92 -5.77 -15.93
C TYR A 135 8.64 -5.95 -15.14
N PHE A 136 7.77 -4.98 -15.26
CA PHE A 136 6.33 -5.14 -15.03
C PHE A 136 5.74 -5.65 -16.34
N TYR A 137 5.03 -6.76 -16.29
CA TYR A 137 4.41 -7.39 -17.46
C TYR A 137 2.90 -7.29 -17.39
N SER A 138 2.27 -6.98 -18.52
CA SER A 138 0.84 -7.08 -18.75
C SER A 138 0.58 -7.88 -20.02
N ALA A 139 -0.34 -8.83 -19.99
CA ALA A 139 -0.68 -9.67 -21.13
C ALA A 139 -2.19 -9.66 -21.37
N MET A 140 -2.58 -9.68 -22.63
CA MET A 140 -3.97 -9.78 -23.08
C MET A 140 -4.09 -10.85 -24.17
N ARG A 141 -5.07 -11.73 -23.99
CA ARG A 141 -5.41 -12.74 -24.97
C ARG A 141 -6.34 -12.14 -26.03
N GLY A 142 -5.92 -12.21 -27.29
CA GLY A 142 -6.77 -11.97 -28.45
C GLY A 142 -7.27 -13.26 -29.09
N GLU A 143 -7.85 -13.15 -30.26
CA GLU A 143 -8.40 -14.27 -31.04
C GLU A 143 -7.29 -15.16 -31.61
N HIS A 144 -6.25 -14.55 -32.18
CA HIS A 144 -5.15 -15.26 -32.87
C HIS A 144 -3.81 -15.10 -32.17
N TYR A 145 -3.65 -14.12 -31.33
CA TYR A 145 -2.40 -13.80 -30.64
C TYR A 145 -2.63 -13.38 -29.20
N ILE A 146 -1.56 -13.49 -28.40
CA ILE A 146 -1.48 -12.89 -27.09
C ILE A 146 -0.50 -11.72 -27.22
N VAL A 147 -0.94 -10.52 -26.88
CA VAL A 147 -0.05 -9.34 -26.75
C VAL A 147 0.44 -9.29 -25.31
N ARG A 148 1.73 -9.14 -25.15
CA ARG A 148 2.39 -8.91 -23.87
C ARG A 148 3.18 -7.62 -23.94
N SER A 149 2.78 -6.62 -23.19
CA SER A 149 3.53 -5.39 -22.97
C SER A 149 4.36 -5.50 -21.68
N ALA A 150 5.54 -4.87 -21.68
CA ALA A 150 6.44 -4.89 -20.55
C ALA A 150 7.08 -3.52 -20.34
N VAL A 151 7.02 -3.02 -19.11
CA VAL A 151 7.65 -1.77 -18.68
C VAL A 151 8.87 -2.11 -17.85
N PRO A 152 10.08 -1.59 -18.16
CA PRO A 152 11.25 -1.83 -17.35
C PRO A 152 10.99 -1.45 -15.88
N TYR A 153 11.30 -2.37 -14.95
CA TYR A 153 11.18 -2.11 -13.52
C TYR A 153 12.40 -1.29 -13.06
N SER A 154 12.40 -0.01 -13.47
CA SER A 154 13.42 0.97 -13.12
C SER A 154 13.17 1.55 -11.72
N VAL A 155 14.14 2.29 -11.19
CA VAL A 155 13.98 3.01 -9.91
C VAL A 155 12.74 3.92 -9.91
N PRO A 156 12.47 4.74 -10.97
CA PRO A 156 11.26 5.54 -11.03
C PRO A 156 9.95 4.71 -10.96
N LEU A 157 9.89 3.58 -11.67
CA LEU A 157 8.71 2.71 -11.60
C LEU A 157 8.56 2.08 -10.21
N GLY A 158 9.67 1.66 -9.60
CA GLY A 158 9.68 1.16 -8.22
C GLY A 158 9.17 2.20 -7.23
N GLU A 159 9.54 3.47 -7.41
CA GLU A 159 9.07 4.59 -6.57
C GLU A 159 7.58 4.91 -6.79
N ILE A 160 7.11 4.89 -8.05
CA ILE A 160 5.68 5.07 -8.37
C ILE A 160 4.84 3.96 -7.74
N LEU A 161 5.32 2.72 -7.75
CA LEU A 161 4.63 1.58 -7.15
C LEU A 161 4.83 1.47 -5.64
N ALA A 162 5.76 2.24 -5.04
CA ALA A 162 5.94 2.30 -3.60
C ALA A 162 4.77 3.02 -2.93
N ALA A 163 4.51 2.67 -1.68
CA ALA A 163 3.55 3.40 -0.86
C ALA A 163 4.03 4.83 -0.59
N ASP A 164 3.08 5.74 -0.48
CA ASP A 164 3.34 7.16 -0.28
C ASP A 164 3.92 7.41 1.11
N ARG A 165 5.20 7.78 1.17
CA ARG A 165 5.90 8.03 2.44
C ARG A 165 5.36 9.25 3.17
N GLU A 166 4.83 10.24 2.46
CA GLU A 166 4.25 11.44 3.06
C GLU A 166 3.03 11.09 3.89
N PHE A 167 2.19 10.17 3.39
CA PHE A 167 1.06 9.66 4.14
C PHE A 167 1.47 8.96 5.44
N LEU A 168 2.57 8.17 5.42
CA LEU A 168 3.08 7.51 6.61
C LEU A 168 3.53 8.53 7.67
N TRP A 169 4.28 9.56 7.27
CA TRP A 169 4.72 10.62 8.18
C TRP A 169 3.54 11.43 8.73
N PHE A 170 2.55 11.72 7.90
CA PHE A 170 1.31 12.37 8.33
C PHE A 170 0.59 11.54 9.41
N MET A 171 0.39 10.24 9.20
CA MET A 171 -0.26 9.35 10.15
C MET A 171 0.51 9.25 11.47
N LEU A 172 1.84 9.16 11.41
CA LEU A 172 2.69 9.15 12.61
C LEU A 172 2.58 10.48 13.37
N GLY A 173 2.59 11.62 12.67
CA GLY A 173 2.43 12.94 13.26
C GLY A 173 1.09 13.12 13.97
N VAL A 174 0.00 12.72 13.32
CA VAL A 174 -1.35 12.76 13.92
C VAL A 174 -1.43 11.85 15.15
N THR A 175 -0.88 10.64 15.07
CA THR A 175 -0.89 9.69 16.20
C THR A 175 -0.10 10.23 17.39
N LEU A 176 1.05 10.86 17.14
CA LEU A 176 1.85 11.49 18.18
C LEU A 176 1.09 12.65 18.83
N LEU A 177 0.49 13.53 18.03
CA LEU A 177 -0.31 14.66 18.51
C LEU A 177 -1.48 14.18 19.39
N MET A 178 -2.21 13.16 18.93
CA MET A 178 -3.32 12.57 19.69
C MET A 178 -2.84 11.90 20.99
N SER A 179 -1.66 11.28 20.97
CA SER A 179 -1.05 10.69 22.18
C SER A 179 -0.71 11.75 23.22
N VAL A 180 -0.15 12.89 22.79
CA VAL A 180 0.18 14.02 23.66
C VAL A 180 -1.10 14.65 24.23
N ALA A 181 -2.10 14.91 23.39
CA ALA A 181 -3.40 15.42 23.83
C ALA A 181 -4.07 14.49 24.83
N GLY A 182 -4.07 13.17 24.56
CA GLY A 182 -4.59 12.15 25.46
C GLY A 182 -3.85 12.12 26.81
N TYR A 183 -2.53 12.32 26.82
CA TYR A 183 -1.75 12.42 28.06
C TYR A 183 -2.22 13.60 28.92
N PHE A 184 -2.36 14.79 28.35
CA PHE A 184 -2.81 15.99 29.08
C PHE A 184 -4.26 15.83 29.57
N ALA A 185 -5.15 15.30 28.73
CA ALA A 185 -6.55 15.03 29.11
C ALA A 185 -6.63 14.03 30.27
N THR A 186 -5.89 12.91 30.20
CA THR A 186 -5.88 11.90 31.27
C THR A 186 -5.27 12.45 32.56
N ARG A 187 -4.24 13.29 32.46
CA ARG A 187 -3.63 13.95 33.64
C ARG A 187 -4.61 14.90 34.31
N ARG A 188 -5.35 15.72 33.51
CA ARG A 188 -6.37 16.67 34.03
C ARG A 188 -7.51 15.92 34.74
N LEU A 189 -8.05 14.88 34.07
CA LEU A 189 -9.09 14.03 34.66
C LEU A 189 -8.63 13.35 35.97
N GLY A 190 -7.42 12.83 35.98
CA GLY A 190 -6.85 12.19 37.17
C GLY A 190 -6.73 13.12 38.36
N GLN A 191 -6.35 14.37 38.15
CA GLN A 191 -6.28 15.39 39.20
C GLN A 191 -7.66 15.71 39.79
N ASN A 192 -8.69 15.78 38.95
CA ASN A 192 -10.05 16.05 39.40
C ASN A 192 -10.64 14.91 40.23
N ILE A 193 -10.39 13.65 39.80
CA ILE A 193 -10.85 12.46 40.56
C ILE A 193 -10.14 12.36 41.93
N THR A 194 -8.84 12.62 41.98
CA THR A 194 -8.09 12.58 43.23
C THR A 194 -8.63 13.63 44.22
N ARG A 195 -8.93 14.86 43.75
CA ARG A 195 -9.55 15.92 44.56
C ARG A 195 -10.93 15.54 45.07
N LEU A 196 -11.76 14.91 44.23
CA LEU A 196 -13.09 14.43 44.64
C LEU A 196 -12.98 13.33 45.71
N ASN A 197 -12.02 12.43 45.59
CA ASN A 197 -11.80 11.36 46.56
C ASN A 197 -11.28 11.90 47.90
N GLU A 198 -10.38 12.87 47.88
CA GLU A 198 -9.92 13.59 49.10
C GLU A 198 -11.07 14.38 49.75
N PHE A 199 -11.95 14.96 48.96
CA PHE A 199 -13.15 15.63 49.44
C PHE A 199 -14.11 14.64 50.16
N ALA A 200 -14.39 13.51 49.51
CA ALA A 200 -15.24 12.47 50.07
C ALA A 200 -14.68 11.92 51.40
N GLU A 201 -13.37 11.67 51.48
CA GLU A 201 -12.72 11.22 52.71
C GLU A 201 -12.75 12.27 53.83
N ARG A 202 -12.63 13.57 53.54
CA ARG A 202 -12.74 14.66 54.52
C ARG A 202 -14.18 14.83 55.02
N ALA A 203 -15.15 14.71 54.14
CA ALA A 203 -16.55 14.76 54.47
C ALA A 203 -16.96 13.58 55.42
N GLU A 204 -16.44 12.41 55.15
CA GLU A 204 -16.65 11.18 55.96
C GLU A 204 -16.04 11.31 57.38
N ARG A 205 -14.94 12.07 57.50
CA ARG A 205 -14.28 12.37 58.82
C ARG A 205 -14.88 13.53 59.56
N GLY A 206 -15.98 14.13 59.07
CA GLY A 206 -16.70 15.26 59.72
C GLY A 206 -15.89 16.57 59.76
N GLN A 207 -14.89 16.75 58.93
CA GLN A 207 -14.11 17.99 58.85
C GLN A 207 -14.87 19.02 58.03
N ARG A 208 -14.88 20.30 58.51
CA ARG A 208 -15.52 21.41 57.80
C ARG A 208 -14.99 21.54 56.35
N THR A 209 -15.91 21.63 55.40
CA THR A 209 -15.67 21.71 53.96
C THR A 209 -15.63 23.14 53.42
N ASP A 210 -15.54 24.14 54.34
CA ASP A 210 -15.65 25.56 53.97
C ASP A 210 -14.45 26.15 53.19
N ASP A 211 -13.32 25.45 53.14
CA ASP A 211 -12.09 25.85 52.39
C ASP A 211 -11.92 25.13 51.06
N LEU A 212 -12.97 25.03 50.25
CA LEU A 212 -12.86 24.45 48.91
C LEU A 212 -12.32 25.48 47.94
N PRO A 213 -11.21 25.17 47.22
CA PRO A 213 -10.85 25.96 46.06
C PRO A 213 -11.97 25.85 45.02
N ALA A 214 -12.48 27.00 44.58
CA ALA A 214 -13.49 27.07 43.53
C ALA A 214 -13.11 26.21 42.33
N PHE A 215 -14.02 25.34 41.89
CA PHE A 215 -13.85 24.63 40.62
C PHE A 215 -13.72 25.69 39.52
N PRO A 216 -12.70 25.65 38.66
CA PRO A 216 -12.72 26.51 37.50
C PRO A 216 -13.97 26.17 36.69
N HIS A 217 -14.84 27.15 36.54
CA HIS A 217 -15.99 27.08 35.65
C HIS A 217 -15.44 26.85 34.24
N ASP A 218 -15.68 25.67 33.66
CA ASP A 218 -15.56 25.43 32.24
C ASP A 218 -16.84 26.01 31.60
N GLU A 219 -16.82 27.27 31.18
CA GLU A 219 -17.73 27.81 30.16
C GLU A 219 -17.22 27.43 28.77
#